data_2a45cb27c0f9a9fa6e341e49d60d34b9
#
_entry.id   2a45cb27c0f9a9fa6e341e49d60d34b9
#
_cell.length_a   1.000
_cell.length_b   1.000
_cell.length_c   1.000
_cell.angle_alpha   90.00
_cell.angle_beta   90.00
_cell.angle_gamma   90.00
#
_symmetry.space_group_name_H-M   'P 1'
#
loop_
_entity.id
_entity.type
_entity.pdbx_description
1 polymer ?
#
loop_
_entity_poly.entity_id
_entity_poly.type
_entity_poly.pdbx_seq_one_letter_code
_entity_poly.pdbx_strand_id
1 'polypeptide(L)'
;VNKPDARFREARERSVDELLQLKKTDVGNPKDYGKFVAEAHQRLALPINALGFALIAFLSVMLGGFSRRGQLTKVLAASALFIGLQILDLGLINLTAKNLGLIPAIYAAGFGPVLLAIILLLIHPTPRLLMRRVKNAEPVATN
;
A
#
# COMPACT_ATOMS: atom_id res chain seq x y z
N VAL A 1 36.47 -32.75 5.99
CA VAL A 1 35.60 -31.74 6.62
C VAL A 1 34.58 -31.35 5.54
N ASN A 2 33.38 -31.97 5.60
CA ASN A 2 32.26 -31.61 4.72
C ASN A 2 31.91 -30.14 4.96
N LYS A 3 32.13 -29.27 3.94
CA LYS A 3 31.45 -27.98 3.87
C LYS A 3 29.94 -28.31 3.87
N PRO A 4 29.13 -27.74 4.77
CA PRO A 4 27.70 -27.85 4.65
C PRO A 4 27.34 -27.29 3.28
N ASP A 5 26.56 -28.05 2.50
CA ASP A 5 26.04 -27.66 1.20
C ASP A 5 25.60 -26.20 1.31
N ALA A 6 26.16 -25.36 0.45
CA ALA A 6 25.84 -23.94 0.41
C ALA A 6 24.38 -23.84 -0.07
N ARG A 7 23.47 -24.02 0.88
CA ARG A 7 22.04 -23.86 0.67
C ARG A 7 21.83 -22.46 0.12
N PHE A 8 21.40 -22.37 -1.14
CA PHE A 8 21.08 -21.09 -1.73
C PHE A 8 19.98 -20.44 -0.89
N ARG A 9 20.31 -19.31 -0.28
CA ARG A 9 19.36 -18.53 0.52
C ARG A 9 18.22 -18.06 -0.36
N GLU A 10 16.99 -18.31 0.08
CA GLU A 10 15.80 -17.79 -0.57
C GLU A 10 15.74 -16.26 -0.49
N ALA A 11 14.93 -15.64 -1.37
CA ALA A 11 14.77 -14.18 -1.42
C ALA A 11 14.35 -13.60 -0.06
N ARG A 12 13.55 -14.34 0.72
CA ARG A 12 13.07 -13.92 2.04
C ARG A 12 14.14 -13.88 3.13
N GLU A 13 15.22 -14.64 2.97
CA GLU A 13 16.33 -14.73 3.93
C GLU A 13 17.39 -13.65 3.70
N ARG A 14 17.29 -12.88 2.61
CA ARG A 14 18.24 -11.83 2.23
C ARG A 14 17.73 -10.45 2.63
N SER A 15 18.65 -9.56 3.02
CA SER A 15 18.33 -8.16 3.28
C SER A 15 17.99 -7.42 1.97
N VAL A 16 17.30 -6.29 2.09
CA VAL A 16 16.92 -5.47 0.92
C VAL A 16 18.16 -4.99 0.17
N ASP A 17 19.19 -4.58 0.90
CA ASP A 17 20.45 -4.11 0.31
C ASP A 17 21.16 -5.21 -0.49
N GLU A 18 21.17 -6.43 0.05
CA GLU A 18 21.73 -7.60 -0.62
C GLU A 18 20.95 -7.95 -1.88
N LEU A 19 19.61 -7.84 -1.83
CA LEU A 19 18.74 -8.11 -2.98
C LEU A 19 18.88 -7.07 -4.10
N LEU A 20 19.09 -5.79 -3.77
CA LEU A 20 19.28 -4.72 -4.75
C LEU A 20 20.64 -4.79 -5.45
N GLN A 21 21.67 -5.28 -4.77
CA GLN A 21 23.02 -5.44 -5.31
C GLN A 21 23.26 -6.79 -5.98
N LEU A 22 22.25 -7.67 -5.99
CA LEU A 22 22.34 -9.03 -6.49
C LEU A 22 22.64 -9.05 -8.00
N LYS A 23 23.67 -9.79 -8.39
CA LYS A 23 23.98 -10.05 -9.80
C LYS A 23 23.36 -11.36 -10.26
N LYS A 24 23.07 -11.48 -11.55
CA LYS A 24 22.52 -12.73 -12.14
C LYS A 24 23.40 -13.95 -11.86
N THR A 25 24.69 -13.74 -11.62
CA THR A 25 25.68 -14.79 -11.30
C THR A 25 25.56 -15.33 -9.89
N ASP A 26 24.97 -14.57 -8.97
CA ASP A 26 24.89 -14.89 -7.54
C ASP A 26 23.62 -15.69 -7.19
N VAL A 27 22.79 -15.95 -8.19
CA VAL A 27 21.55 -16.73 -8.07
C VAL A 27 21.80 -18.12 -8.63
N GLY A 28 21.48 -19.15 -7.86
CA GLY A 28 21.69 -20.53 -8.26
C GLY A 28 20.94 -20.95 -9.54
N ASN A 29 19.83 -20.25 -9.84
CA ASN A 29 19.08 -20.44 -11.08
C ASN A 29 18.78 -19.06 -11.70
N PRO A 30 19.28 -18.77 -12.92
CA PRO A 30 19.06 -17.49 -13.60
C PRO A 30 17.58 -17.11 -13.78
N LYS A 31 16.69 -18.09 -13.80
CA LYS A 31 15.23 -17.87 -13.90
C LYS A 31 14.63 -17.26 -12.63
N ASP A 32 15.28 -17.46 -11.49
CA ASP A 32 14.79 -16.94 -10.21
C ASP A 32 15.27 -15.50 -9.95
N TYR A 33 16.24 -14.99 -10.71
CA TYR A 33 16.74 -13.61 -10.58
C TYR A 33 15.59 -12.57 -10.59
N GLY A 34 14.64 -12.72 -11.51
CA GLY A 34 13.48 -11.83 -11.59
C GLY A 34 12.64 -11.80 -10.31
N LYS A 35 12.50 -12.94 -9.61
CA LYS A 35 11.80 -13.02 -8.33
C LYS A 35 12.54 -12.25 -7.23
N PHE A 36 13.86 -12.37 -7.17
CA PHE A 36 14.68 -11.66 -6.19
C PHE A 36 14.59 -10.14 -6.37
N VAL A 37 14.66 -9.67 -7.61
CA VAL A 37 14.53 -8.24 -7.93
C VAL A 37 13.11 -7.74 -7.62
N ALA A 38 12.08 -8.46 -8.04
CA ALA A 38 10.69 -8.10 -7.74
C ALA A 38 10.42 -8.03 -6.23
N GLU A 39 10.92 -8.99 -5.46
CA GLU A 39 10.83 -9.02 -3.99
C GLU A 39 11.51 -7.80 -3.35
N ALA A 40 12.70 -7.39 -3.84
CA ALA A 40 13.39 -6.22 -3.34
C ALA A 40 12.56 -4.94 -3.52
N HIS A 41 12.04 -4.71 -4.72
CA HIS A 41 11.21 -3.54 -5.02
C HIS A 41 9.88 -3.58 -4.28
N GLN A 42 9.28 -4.76 -4.11
CA GLN A 42 8.08 -4.93 -3.30
C GLN A 42 8.31 -4.50 -1.85
N ARG A 43 9.40 -4.92 -1.23
CA ARG A 43 9.73 -4.55 0.16
C ARG A 43 9.91 -3.04 0.33
N LEU A 44 10.39 -2.34 -0.68
CA LEU A 44 10.48 -0.88 -0.69
C LEU A 44 9.10 -0.23 -0.85
N ALA A 45 8.20 -0.84 -1.62
CA ALA A 45 6.84 -0.32 -1.83
C ALA A 45 5.89 -0.61 -0.66
N LEU A 46 6.14 -1.68 0.13
CA LEU A 46 5.26 -2.10 1.25
C LEU A 46 4.91 -1.00 2.26
N PRO A 47 5.86 -0.19 2.77
CA PRO A 47 5.51 0.87 3.74
C PRO A 47 4.61 1.93 3.13
N ILE A 48 4.78 2.26 1.84
CA ILE A 48 3.95 3.22 1.12
C ILE A 48 2.54 2.66 0.94
N ASN A 49 2.46 1.39 0.57
CA ASN A 49 1.19 0.66 0.40
C ASN A 49 0.42 0.60 1.74
N ALA A 50 1.10 0.27 2.84
CA ALA A 50 0.52 0.24 4.18
C ALA A 50 -0.03 1.61 4.60
N LEU A 51 0.71 2.70 4.32
CA LEU A 51 0.24 4.07 4.55
C LEU A 51 -1.03 4.36 3.76
N GLY A 52 -1.07 4.00 2.48
CA GLY A 52 -2.25 4.19 1.62
C GLY A 52 -3.48 3.47 2.16
N PHE A 53 -3.34 2.23 2.58
CA PHE A 53 -4.44 1.48 3.19
C PHE A 53 -4.90 2.07 4.52
N ALA A 54 -3.97 2.54 5.35
CA ALA A 54 -4.30 3.22 6.60
C ALA A 54 -5.11 4.51 6.34
N LEU A 55 -4.75 5.28 5.32
CA LEU A 55 -5.48 6.47 4.90
C LEU A 55 -6.89 6.13 4.39
N ILE A 56 -7.03 5.10 3.55
CA ILE A 56 -8.35 4.65 3.06
C ILE A 56 -9.23 4.21 4.23
N ALA A 57 -8.69 3.43 5.16
CA ALA A 57 -9.43 2.98 6.34
C ALA A 57 -9.88 4.17 7.20
N PHE A 58 -8.97 5.12 7.46
CA PHE A 58 -9.26 6.33 8.20
C PHE A 58 -10.37 7.17 7.53
N LEU A 59 -10.25 7.39 6.22
CA LEU A 59 -11.26 8.14 5.45
C LEU A 59 -12.61 7.43 5.43
N SER A 60 -12.63 6.10 5.35
CA SER A 60 -13.86 5.31 5.37
C SER A 60 -14.64 5.50 6.68
N VAL A 61 -13.92 5.63 7.80
CA VAL A 61 -14.52 5.92 9.11
C VAL A 61 -14.97 7.37 9.19
N MET A 62 -14.14 8.32 8.76
CA MET A 62 -14.43 9.75 8.83
C MET A 62 -15.59 10.17 7.92
N LEU A 63 -15.67 9.63 6.71
CA LEU A 63 -16.73 9.92 5.74
C LEU A 63 -18.00 9.11 6.01
N GLY A 64 -17.90 8.06 6.83
CA GLY A 64 -19.01 7.25 7.30
C GLY A 64 -19.81 8.00 8.34
N GLY A 65 -20.69 8.95 7.99
CA GLY A 65 -21.58 9.61 8.96
C GLY A 65 -22.25 8.61 9.90
N PHE A 66 -22.56 9.04 11.14
CA PHE A 66 -23.06 8.27 12.30
C PHE A 66 -24.38 7.49 12.10
N SER A 67 -24.74 7.13 10.88
CA SER A 67 -25.92 6.32 10.58
C SER A 67 -25.56 4.83 10.65
N ARG A 68 -26.01 4.16 11.68
CA ARG A 68 -25.77 2.72 11.92
C ARG A 68 -26.07 1.81 10.71
N ARG A 69 -27.03 2.17 9.88
CA ARG A 69 -27.48 1.35 8.74
C ARG A 69 -26.62 1.54 7.46
N GLY A 70 -25.98 2.72 7.32
CA GLY A 70 -25.09 2.99 6.16
C GLY A 70 -23.62 2.67 6.41
N GLN A 71 -23.20 2.52 7.65
CA GLN A 71 -21.81 2.30 8.01
C GLN A 71 -21.33 0.90 7.62
N LEU A 72 -22.14 -0.12 7.78
CA LEU A 72 -21.79 -1.50 7.41
C LEU A 72 -21.48 -1.62 5.90
N THR A 73 -22.32 -1.03 5.07
CA THR A 73 -22.10 -1.07 3.61
C THR A 73 -20.79 -0.39 3.20
N LYS A 74 -20.43 0.73 3.84
CA LYS A 74 -19.18 1.45 3.58
C LYS A 74 -17.95 0.65 4.02
N VAL A 75 -18.03 0.01 5.19
CA VAL A 75 -16.96 -0.86 5.68
C VAL A 75 -16.78 -2.07 4.76
N LEU A 76 -17.88 -2.71 4.34
CA LEU A 76 -17.82 -3.83 3.39
C LEU A 76 -17.24 -3.39 2.04
N ALA A 77 -17.63 -2.23 1.53
CA ALA A 77 -17.08 -1.69 0.27
C ALA A 77 -15.58 -1.39 0.40
N ALA A 78 -15.14 -0.77 1.50
CA ALA A 78 -13.73 -0.52 1.76
C ALA A 78 -12.92 -1.81 1.90
N SER A 79 -13.48 -2.83 2.56
CA SER A 79 -12.85 -4.14 2.69
C SER A 79 -12.73 -4.86 1.35
N ALA A 80 -13.78 -4.81 0.52
CA ALA A 80 -13.75 -5.39 -0.83
C ALA A 80 -12.72 -4.68 -1.72
N LEU A 81 -12.64 -3.35 -1.65
CA LEU A 81 -11.62 -2.56 -2.34
C LEU A 81 -10.21 -2.96 -1.90
N PHE A 82 -9.99 -3.08 -0.59
CA PHE A 82 -8.71 -3.51 -0.03
C PHE A 82 -8.29 -4.87 -0.57
N ILE A 83 -9.18 -5.85 -0.52
CA ILE A 83 -8.91 -7.21 -1.02
C ILE A 83 -8.61 -7.17 -2.52
N GLY A 84 -9.37 -6.41 -3.30
CA GLY A 84 -9.16 -6.26 -4.74
C GLY A 84 -7.79 -5.67 -5.07
N LEU A 85 -7.37 -4.60 -4.37
CA LEU A 85 -6.05 -4.00 -4.53
C LEU A 85 -4.93 -4.96 -4.14
N GLN A 86 -5.13 -5.77 -3.09
CA GLN A 86 -4.15 -6.75 -2.64
C GLN A 86 -3.96 -7.89 -3.65
N ILE A 87 -5.04 -8.36 -4.26
CA ILE A 87 -4.98 -9.37 -5.33
C ILE A 87 -4.23 -8.81 -6.54
N LEU A 88 -4.49 -7.56 -6.90
CA LEU A 88 -3.82 -6.87 -8.01
C LEU A 88 -2.32 -6.72 -7.74
N ASP A 89 -1.94 -6.32 -6.53
CA ASP A 89 -0.54 -6.18 -6.12
C ASP A 89 0.21 -7.51 -6.23
N LEU A 90 -0.35 -8.60 -5.70
CA LEU A 90 0.20 -9.95 -5.83
C LEU A 90 0.32 -10.40 -7.29
N GLY A 91 -0.66 -10.06 -8.13
CA GLY A 91 -0.62 -10.35 -9.56
C GLY A 91 0.53 -9.61 -10.26
N LEU A 92 0.70 -8.33 -9.96
CA LEU A 92 1.77 -7.50 -10.52
C LEU A 92 3.16 -8.00 -10.14
N ILE A 93 3.37 -8.42 -8.90
CA ILE A 93 4.65 -8.99 -8.45
C ILE A 93 5.00 -10.23 -9.27
N ASN A 94 4.04 -11.14 -9.46
CA ASN A 94 4.24 -12.36 -10.25
C ASN A 94 4.55 -12.06 -11.72
N LEU A 95 3.91 -11.03 -12.30
CA LEU A 95 4.19 -10.57 -13.67
C LEU A 95 5.57 -9.92 -13.76
N THR A 96 5.94 -9.10 -12.80
CA THR A 96 7.25 -8.42 -12.75
C THR A 96 8.39 -9.43 -12.58
N ALA A 97 8.17 -10.51 -11.83
CA ALA A 97 9.16 -11.59 -11.71
C ALA A 97 9.48 -12.25 -13.07
N LYS A 98 8.52 -12.26 -14.00
CA LYS A 98 8.70 -12.78 -15.36
C LYS A 98 9.23 -11.72 -16.33
N ASN A 99 8.88 -10.46 -16.13
CA ASN A 99 9.27 -9.34 -16.98
C ASN A 99 9.69 -8.14 -16.13
N LEU A 100 11.00 -7.95 -15.97
CA LEU A 100 11.58 -6.86 -15.16
C LEU A 100 11.22 -5.45 -15.68
N GLY A 101 10.77 -5.32 -16.93
CA GLY A 101 10.26 -4.05 -17.46
C GLY A 101 9.01 -3.54 -16.73
N LEU A 102 8.34 -4.39 -15.92
CA LEU A 102 7.17 -4.04 -15.13
C LEU A 102 7.50 -3.55 -13.70
N ILE A 103 8.76 -3.34 -13.36
CA ILE A 103 9.15 -2.76 -12.04
C ILE A 103 8.38 -1.48 -11.72
N PRO A 104 8.18 -0.51 -12.65
CA PRO A 104 7.38 0.68 -12.37
C PRO A 104 5.94 0.37 -11.94
N ALA A 105 5.38 -0.77 -12.37
CA ALA A 105 4.02 -1.17 -12.01
C ALA A 105 3.89 -1.56 -10.53
N ILE A 106 4.95 -2.09 -9.91
CA ILE A 106 4.98 -2.37 -8.45
C ILE A 106 4.84 -1.05 -7.68
N TYR A 107 5.56 -0.02 -8.10
CA TYR A 107 5.45 1.30 -7.46
C TYR A 107 4.10 1.94 -7.73
N ALA A 108 3.57 1.83 -8.95
CA ALA A 108 2.23 2.32 -9.28
C ALA A 108 1.17 1.65 -8.40
N ALA A 109 1.26 0.34 -8.15
CA ALA A 109 0.38 -0.37 -7.24
C ALA A 109 0.55 0.09 -5.78
N GLY A 110 1.80 0.29 -5.33
CA GLY A 110 2.09 0.79 -3.98
C GLY A 110 1.57 2.21 -3.72
N PHE A 111 1.69 3.11 -4.70
CA PHE A 111 1.16 4.47 -4.61
C PHE A 111 -0.35 4.56 -4.90
N GLY A 112 -0.94 3.55 -5.55
CA GLY A 112 -2.36 3.50 -5.91
C GLY A 112 -3.31 3.80 -4.74
N PRO A 113 -3.21 3.11 -3.60
CA PRO A 113 -4.03 3.37 -2.43
C PRO A 113 -3.87 4.79 -1.87
N VAL A 114 -2.65 5.35 -1.89
CA VAL A 114 -2.39 6.72 -1.43
C VAL A 114 -3.07 7.73 -2.35
N LEU A 115 -2.91 7.59 -3.67
CA LEU A 115 -3.55 8.46 -4.66
C LEU A 115 -5.08 8.37 -4.56
N LEU A 116 -5.62 7.16 -4.40
CA LEU A 116 -7.05 6.96 -4.22
C LEU A 116 -7.55 7.64 -2.95
N ALA A 117 -6.83 7.55 -1.85
CA ALA A 117 -7.16 8.25 -0.61
C ALA A 117 -7.18 9.78 -0.80
N ILE A 118 -6.19 10.34 -1.50
CA ILE A 118 -6.13 11.77 -1.82
C ILE A 118 -7.31 12.19 -2.70
N ILE A 119 -7.62 11.41 -3.74
CA ILE A 119 -8.76 11.68 -4.63
C ILE A 119 -10.06 11.67 -3.85
N LEU A 120 -10.27 10.67 -2.98
CA LEU A 120 -11.45 10.61 -2.12
C LEU A 120 -11.57 11.83 -1.21
N LEU A 121 -10.45 12.29 -0.66
CA LEU A 121 -10.40 13.50 0.18
C LEU A 121 -10.78 14.76 -0.59
N LEU A 122 -10.34 14.87 -1.86
CA LEU A 122 -10.62 16.03 -2.71
C LEU A 122 -12.07 16.05 -3.21
N ILE A 123 -12.64 14.87 -3.53
CA ILE A 123 -14.02 14.77 -4.03
C ILE A 123 -15.03 14.97 -2.89
N HIS A 124 -14.69 14.52 -1.67
CA HIS A 124 -15.51 14.79 -0.49
C HIS A 124 -14.95 16.00 0.26
N PRO A 125 -15.39 17.23 -0.09
CA PRO A 125 -14.99 18.42 0.68
C PRO A 125 -15.42 18.19 2.13
N THR A 126 -14.43 18.23 3.03
CA THR A 126 -14.67 18.15 4.48
C THR A 126 -15.89 18.97 4.86
N PRO A 127 -16.88 18.38 5.52
CA PRO A 127 -18.10 19.13 5.84
C PRO A 127 -17.71 20.38 6.61
N ARG A 128 -18.17 21.53 6.13
CA ARG A 128 -17.97 22.89 6.68
C ARG A 128 -18.42 23.03 8.16
N LEU A 129 -18.64 21.93 8.84
CA LEU A 129 -19.11 21.86 10.22
C LEU A 129 -18.07 22.34 11.24
N LEU A 130 -16.77 22.24 10.92
CA LEU A 130 -15.74 22.78 11.80
C LEU A 130 -15.68 24.31 11.78
N MET A 131 -15.88 24.93 10.63
CA MET A 131 -15.92 26.41 10.54
C MET A 131 -17.17 26.99 11.17
N ARG A 132 -18.30 26.28 11.17
CA ARG A 132 -19.54 26.75 11.79
C ARG A 132 -19.48 26.72 13.31
N ARG A 133 -18.74 25.78 13.90
CA ARG A 133 -18.55 25.71 15.37
C ARG A 133 -17.66 26.84 15.87
N VAL A 134 -16.63 27.22 15.13
CA VAL A 134 -15.76 28.33 15.51
C VAL A 134 -16.51 29.68 15.41
N LYS A 135 -17.37 29.86 14.41
CA LYS A 135 -18.14 31.07 14.23
C LYS A 135 -19.28 31.26 15.26
N ASN A 136 -19.78 30.18 15.83
CA ASN A 136 -20.80 30.23 16.88
C ASN A 136 -20.21 30.25 18.30
N ALA A 137 -18.88 30.22 18.42
CA ALA A 137 -18.16 30.30 19.70
C ALA A 137 -17.66 31.74 20.01
N GLU A 138 -18.02 32.73 19.20
CA GLU A 138 -17.80 34.12 19.61
C GLU A 138 -18.66 34.41 20.83
N PRO A 139 -18.05 34.88 21.94
CA PRO A 139 -18.79 35.19 23.15
C PRO A 139 -19.74 36.37 22.85
N VAL A 140 -21.00 36.16 23.23
CA VAL A 140 -21.96 37.25 23.35
C VAL A 140 -21.32 38.30 24.26
N ALA A 141 -20.84 39.38 23.67
CA ALA A 141 -20.33 40.53 24.40
C ALA A 141 -21.48 41.02 25.32
N THR A 142 -21.27 40.84 26.61
CA THR A 142 -22.11 41.38 27.68
C THR A 142 -22.10 42.93 27.54
N ASN A 143 -23.28 43.45 27.31
CA ASN A 143 -23.60 44.83 27.60
C ASN A 143 -23.95 44.98 29.07
#